data_35cf766bf170e9761117b4c41e48d59f
#
_entry.id   35cf766bf170e9761117b4c41e48d59f
#
_cell.length_a   1.000
_cell.length_b   1.000
_cell.length_c   1.000
_cell.angle_alpha   90.00
_cell.angle_beta   90.00
_cell.angle_gamma   90.00
#
_symmetry.space_group_name_H-M   'P 1'
#
loop_
_entity.id
_entity.type
_entity.pdbx_description
1 polymer ?
#
loop_
_entity_poly.entity_id
_entity_poly.type
_entity_poly.pdbx_seq_one_letter_code
_entity_poly.pdbx_strand_id
1 'polypeptide(L)'
;MTLERLEMTKSEHYAELLEEIRSVVAGESFDMARFATASCLLAERFRPRFFWTGFYIVDPEKPSELVVGPYQGTLGCLRIPFGKGVCGACAAQKETIIVPDVHAFEGHIACDSRTNSEIVVPVFDAEGRLAAILDVDSESPDAFDEEDRIGLEAIARILLTA
;
A
#
# COMPACT_ATOMS: atom_id res chain seq x y z
N MET A 1 4.09 -19.39 -11.94
CA MET A 1 4.52 -19.52 -10.54
C MET A 1 5.21 -20.87 -10.40
N THR A 2 6.42 -20.91 -9.86
CA THR A 2 7.17 -22.15 -9.66
C THR A 2 6.59 -22.96 -8.48
N LEU A 3 6.79 -24.28 -8.46
CA LEU A 3 6.33 -25.16 -7.37
C LEU A 3 6.87 -24.72 -6.00
N GLU A 4 8.13 -24.23 -5.95
CA GLU A 4 8.75 -23.69 -4.72
C GLU A 4 7.99 -22.51 -4.14
N ARG A 5 7.44 -21.62 -4.97
CA ARG A 5 6.64 -20.47 -4.51
C ARG A 5 5.28 -20.87 -3.93
N LEU A 6 4.76 -22.04 -4.28
CA LEU A 6 3.50 -22.56 -3.73
C LEU A 6 3.64 -23.08 -2.30
N GLU A 7 4.85 -23.38 -1.86
CA GLU A 7 5.16 -23.93 -0.53
C GLU A 7 5.63 -22.84 0.47
N MET A 8 5.87 -21.60 0.00
CA MET A 8 6.33 -20.50 0.85
C MET A 8 5.23 -19.98 1.79
N THR A 9 5.62 -19.68 3.01
CA THR A 9 4.76 -18.96 3.96
C THR A 9 4.57 -17.50 3.52
N LYS A 10 3.57 -16.82 4.06
CA LYS A 10 3.34 -15.39 3.79
C LYS A 10 4.56 -14.55 4.17
N SER A 11 5.17 -14.81 5.32
CA SER A 11 6.37 -14.10 5.76
C SER A 11 7.55 -14.30 4.81
N GLU A 12 7.73 -15.51 4.29
CA GLU A 12 8.79 -15.79 3.28
C GLU A 12 8.53 -15.05 1.97
N HIS A 13 7.27 -14.97 1.52
CA HIS A 13 6.92 -14.17 0.36
C HIS A 13 7.29 -12.69 0.54
N TYR A 14 6.99 -12.11 1.72
CA TYR A 14 7.34 -10.73 2.01
C TYR A 14 8.86 -10.51 2.10
N ALA A 15 9.59 -11.43 2.72
CA ALA A 15 11.05 -11.33 2.83
C ALA A 15 11.72 -11.37 1.45
N GLU A 16 11.31 -12.29 0.60
CA GLU A 16 11.83 -12.40 -0.78
C GLU A 16 11.47 -11.16 -1.60
N LEU A 17 10.22 -10.69 -1.51
CA LEU A 17 9.76 -9.51 -2.22
C LEU A 17 10.47 -8.23 -1.77
N LEU A 18 10.74 -8.08 -0.48
CA LEU A 18 11.51 -6.97 0.05
C LEU A 18 12.89 -6.87 -0.59
N GLU A 19 13.60 -7.99 -0.71
CA GLU A 19 14.92 -8.03 -1.34
C GLU A 19 14.83 -7.79 -2.85
N GLU A 20 13.79 -8.31 -3.51
CA GLU A 20 13.54 -8.06 -4.93
C GLU A 20 13.31 -6.57 -5.20
N ILE A 21 12.42 -5.92 -4.43
CA ILE A 21 12.16 -4.48 -4.57
C ILE A 21 13.44 -3.68 -4.30
N ARG A 22 14.14 -3.98 -3.20
CA ARG A 22 15.38 -3.30 -2.84
C ARG A 22 16.41 -3.37 -3.98
N SER A 23 16.56 -4.53 -4.60
CA SER A 23 17.48 -4.74 -5.71
C SER A 23 17.08 -3.95 -6.96
N VAL A 24 15.79 -3.98 -7.32
CA VAL A 24 15.29 -3.33 -8.55
C VAL A 24 15.35 -1.81 -8.44
N VAL A 25 15.04 -1.23 -7.28
CA VAL A 25 15.03 0.23 -7.10
C VAL A 25 16.37 0.79 -6.63
N ALA A 26 17.40 -0.04 -6.49
CA ALA A 26 18.72 0.39 -6.05
C ALA A 26 19.29 1.49 -6.97
N GLY A 27 19.68 2.63 -6.37
CA GLY A 27 20.22 3.76 -7.11
C GLY A 27 19.20 4.63 -7.83
N GLU A 28 17.90 4.27 -7.82
CA GLU A 28 16.85 5.11 -8.38
C GLU A 28 16.50 6.25 -7.43
N SER A 29 16.60 7.48 -7.92
CA SER A 29 16.33 8.70 -7.14
C SER A 29 14.92 9.28 -7.34
N PHE A 30 14.18 8.80 -8.35
CA PHE A 30 12.86 9.31 -8.65
C PHE A 30 11.78 8.51 -7.90
N ASP A 31 11.16 9.13 -6.92
CA ASP A 31 10.21 8.48 -6.01
C ASP A 31 9.05 7.78 -6.75
N MET A 32 8.53 8.41 -7.81
CA MET A 32 7.41 7.81 -8.58
C MET A 32 7.80 6.51 -9.27
N ALA A 33 9.04 6.39 -9.74
CA ALA A 33 9.56 5.15 -10.32
C ALA A 33 9.65 4.05 -9.26
N ARG A 34 10.07 4.41 -8.04
CA ARG A 34 10.14 3.48 -6.91
C ARG A 34 8.75 2.99 -6.51
N PHE A 35 7.77 3.90 -6.40
CA PHE A 35 6.38 3.54 -6.10
C PHE A 35 5.73 2.70 -7.21
N ALA A 36 5.96 3.03 -8.47
CA ALA A 36 5.44 2.27 -9.60
C ALA A 36 5.96 0.83 -9.60
N THR A 37 7.27 0.66 -9.37
CA THR A 37 7.90 -0.66 -9.29
C THR A 37 7.36 -1.48 -8.11
N ALA A 38 7.27 -0.87 -6.93
CA ALA A 38 6.72 -1.55 -5.76
C ALA A 38 5.26 -1.97 -5.96
N SER A 39 4.42 -1.09 -6.54
CA SER A 39 3.03 -1.40 -6.86
C SER A 39 2.91 -2.60 -7.80
N CYS A 40 3.74 -2.64 -8.83
CA CYS A 40 3.78 -3.73 -9.79
C CYS A 40 4.16 -5.06 -9.13
N LEU A 41 5.27 -5.09 -8.41
CA LEU A 41 5.80 -6.31 -7.80
C LEU A 41 4.89 -6.85 -6.68
N LEU A 42 4.30 -5.97 -5.87
CA LEU A 42 3.31 -6.35 -4.86
C LEU A 42 2.07 -6.98 -5.49
N ALA A 43 1.51 -6.33 -6.50
CA ALA A 43 0.34 -6.86 -7.20
C ALA A 43 0.64 -8.19 -7.89
N GLU A 44 1.78 -8.32 -8.55
CA GLU A 44 2.20 -9.55 -9.22
C GLU A 44 2.38 -10.72 -8.22
N ARG A 45 2.97 -10.43 -7.05
CA ARG A 45 3.25 -11.44 -6.02
C ARG A 45 1.98 -11.97 -5.35
N PHE A 46 1.01 -11.10 -5.07
CA PHE A 46 -0.11 -11.41 -4.18
C PHE A 46 -1.49 -11.47 -4.86
N ARG A 47 -1.58 -11.34 -6.20
CA ARG A 47 -2.85 -11.58 -6.90
C ARG A 47 -3.33 -13.03 -6.69
N PRO A 48 -4.64 -13.26 -6.58
CA PRO A 48 -5.76 -12.29 -6.67
C PRO A 48 -6.10 -11.60 -5.34
N ARG A 49 -5.46 -11.95 -4.23
CA ARG A 49 -5.77 -11.38 -2.91
C ARG A 49 -5.59 -9.86 -2.89
N PHE A 50 -4.52 -9.35 -3.50
CA PHE A 50 -4.34 -7.93 -3.74
C PHE A 50 -5.09 -7.53 -5.02
N PHE A 51 -6.31 -7.04 -4.82
CA PHE A 51 -7.19 -6.61 -5.91
C PHE A 51 -6.78 -5.24 -6.44
N TRP A 52 -6.46 -4.32 -5.54
CA TRP A 52 -5.92 -2.99 -5.84
C TRP A 52 -4.68 -2.74 -4.96
N THR A 53 -3.63 -2.19 -5.55
CA THR A 53 -2.37 -1.93 -4.84
C THR A 53 -1.74 -0.66 -5.37
N GLY A 54 -1.56 0.33 -4.52
CA GLY A 54 -0.99 1.58 -5.00
C GLY A 54 -0.68 2.58 -3.90
N PHE A 55 -0.19 3.73 -4.35
CA PHE A 55 0.24 4.81 -3.47
C PHE A 55 -0.62 6.05 -3.69
N TYR A 56 -1.02 6.66 -2.59
CA TYR A 56 -1.53 8.02 -2.55
C TYR A 56 -0.45 8.92 -1.96
N ILE A 57 -0.15 10.01 -2.64
CA ILE A 57 0.95 10.92 -2.32
C ILE A 57 0.40 12.12 -1.57
N VAL A 58 1.09 12.57 -0.53
CA VAL A 58 0.76 13.85 0.10
C VAL A 58 1.03 14.96 -0.89
N ASP A 59 0.00 15.75 -1.22
CA ASP A 59 0.14 16.85 -2.18
C ASP A 59 1.01 17.96 -1.56
N PRO A 60 2.18 18.30 -2.15
CA PRO A 60 3.04 19.33 -1.60
C PRO A 60 2.40 20.74 -1.61
N GLU A 61 1.44 20.97 -2.50
CA GLU A 61 0.69 22.25 -2.57
C GLU A 61 -0.52 22.26 -1.64
N LYS A 62 -1.02 21.07 -1.23
CA LYS A 62 -2.15 20.90 -0.32
C LYS A 62 -1.82 19.82 0.72
N PRO A 63 -1.01 20.13 1.76
CA PRO A 63 -0.48 19.11 2.68
C PRO A 63 -1.52 18.35 3.51
N SER A 64 -2.79 18.71 3.41
CA SER A 64 -3.94 18.03 4.04
C SER A 64 -4.71 17.12 3.08
N GLU A 65 -4.21 16.93 1.87
CA GLU A 65 -4.82 16.05 0.85
C GLU A 65 -3.82 15.02 0.33
N LEU A 66 -4.36 13.85 0.01
CA LEU A 66 -3.70 12.81 -0.76
C LEU A 66 -4.10 12.93 -2.22
N VAL A 67 -3.17 12.74 -3.13
CA VAL A 67 -3.41 12.64 -4.57
C VAL A 67 -2.96 11.26 -5.05
N VAL A 68 -3.71 10.66 -5.98
CA VAL A 68 -3.38 9.34 -6.50
C VAL A 68 -2.00 9.34 -7.18
N GLY A 69 -1.18 8.39 -6.78
CA GLY A 69 0.10 8.08 -7.40
C GLY A 69 0.04 6.80 -8.23
N PRO A 70 1.18 6.12 -8.42
CA PRO A 70 1.22 4.86 -9.16
C PRO A 70 0.42 3.76 -8.47
N TYR A 71 -0.38 3.01 -9.23
CA TYR A 71 -1.16 1.89 -8.73
C TYR A 71 -1.40 0.81 -9.79
N GLN A 72 -1.81 -0.36 -9.32
CA GLN A 72 -2.25 -1.51 -10.11
C GLN A 72 -3.67 -1.87 -9.69
N GLY A 73 -4.57 -2.06 -10.65
CA GLY A 73 -5.96 -2.42 -10.39
C GLY A 73 -6.93 -1.53 -11.17
N THR A 74 -8.14 -1.42 -10.64
CA THR A 74 -9.19 -0.60 -11.24
C THR A 74 -9.05 0.88 -10.90
N LEU A 75 -9.89 1.73 -11.47
CA LEU A 75 -9.82 3.18 -11.25
C LEU A 75 -9.87 3.53 -9.76
N GLY A 76 -8.84 4.24 -9.28
CA GLY A 76 -8.78 4.78 -7.93
C GLY A 76 -9.38 6.19 -7.82
N CYS A 77 -9.64 6.63 -6.59
CA CYS A 77 -10.00 8.02 -6.32
C CYS A 77 -8.85 8.95 -6.71
N LEU A 78 -9.15 10.13 -7.24
CA LEU A 78 -8.10 11.09 -7.60
C LEU A 78 -7.51 11.79 -6.36
N ARG A 79 -8.37 12.19 -5.42
CA ARG A 79 -7.98 12.91 -4.21
C ARG A 79 -8.74 12.43 -3.00
N ILE A 80 -8.05 12.38 -1.86
CA ILE A 80 -8.62 11.97 -0.57
C ILE A 80 -8.14 12.97 0.49
N PRO A 81 -9.04 13.73 1.12
CA PRO A 81 -8.68 14.59 2.24
C PRO A 81 -8.21 13.76 3.44
N PHE A 82 -7.26 14.27 4.21
CA PHE A 82 -6.87 13.67 5.48
C PHE A 82 -8.09 13.54 6.40
N GLY A 83 -8.19 12.43 7.10
CA GLY A 83 -9.31 12.12 8.00
C GLY A 83 -10.54 11.55 7.29
N LYS A 84 -10.53 11.39 5.95
CA LYS A 84 -11.64 10.82 5.19
C LYS A 84 -11.30 9.43 4.68
N GLY A 85 -12.21 8.46 4.91
CA GLY A 85 -12.00 7.07 4.55
C GLY A 85 -10.83 6.43 5.29
N VAL A 86 -10.44 5.22 4.89
CA VAL A 86 -9.31 4.49 5.52
C VAL A 86 -7.97 5.17 5.17
N CYS A 87 -7.78 5.53 3.91
CA CYS A 87 -6.56 6.20 3.45
C CYS A 87 -6.35 7.54 4.15
N GLY A 88 -7.39 8.37 4.23
CA GLY A 88 -7.32 9.66 4.93
C GLY A 88 -7.12 9.52 6.44
N ALA A 89 -7.70 8.49 7.05
CA ALA A 89 -7.48 8.18 8.47
C ALA A 89 -6.02 7.76 8.72
N CYS A 90 -5.46 6.90 7.88
CA CYS A 90 -4.05 6.50 7.97
C CYS A 90 -3.12 7.71 7.84
N ALA A 91 -3.38 8.59 6.88
CA ALA A 91 -2.59 9.81 6.69
C ALA A 91 -2.64 10.73 7.92
N ALA A 92 -3.83 10.92 8.51
CA ALA A 92 -4.01 11.76 9.69
C ALA A 92 -3.36 11.16 10.95
N GLN A 93 -3.50 9.85 11.16
CA GLN A 93 -2.97 9.14 12.33
C GLN A 93 -1.49 8.77 12.20
N LYS A 94 -1.00 8.65 10.97
CA LYS A 94 0.37 8.19 10.64
C LYS A 94 0.66 6.78 11.17
N GLU A 95 -0.36 5.93 11.14
CA GLU A 95 -0.30 4.55 11.60
C GLU A 95 -0.98 3.63 10.59
N THR A 96 -0.50 2.39 10.51
CA THR A 96 -1.12 1.35 9.68
C THR A 96 -2.52 1.03 10.19
N ILE A 97 -3.48 0.92 9.28
CA ILE A 97 -4.85 0.54 9.57
C ILE A 97 -5.21 -0.72 8.80
N ILE A 98 -5.68 -1.75 9.51
CA ILE A 98 -6.24 -2.96 8.92
C ILE A 98 -7.76 -2.93 9.12
N VAL A 99 -8.50 -3.05 8.02
CA VAL A 99 -9.96 -3.05 8.02
C VAL A 99 -10.47 -4.40 7.51
N PRO A 100 -10.94 -5.29 8.40
CA PRO A 100 -11.45 -6.61 8.00
C PRO A 100 -12.73 -6.53 7.16
N ASP A 101 -13.56 -5.53 7.38
CA ASP A 101 -14.78 -5.25 6.65
C ASP A 101 -14.93 -3.76 6.44
N VAL A 102 -14.75 -3.30 5.20
CA VAL A 102 -14.84 -1.87 4.85
C VAL A 102 -16.24 -1.30 5.05
N HIS A 103 -17.27 -2.13 5.00
CA HIS A 103 -18.67 -1.72 5.19
C HIS A 103 -18.95 -1.36 6.65
N ALA A 104 -18.16 -1.87 7.59
CA ALA A 104 -18.23 -1.54 9.02
C ALA A 104 -17.34 -0.34 9.40
N PHE A 105 -16.49 0.14 8.50
CA PHE A 105 -15.62 1.30 8.75
C PHE A 105 -16.38 2.60 8.55
N GLU A 106 -16.49 3.40 9.63
CA GLU A 106 -17.20 4.68 9.58
C GLU A 106 -16.51 5.66 8.63
N GLY A 107 -17.28 6.19 7.68
CA GLY A 107 -16.78 7.15 6.69
C GLY A 107 -15.96 6.52 5.55
N HIS A 108 -16.04 5.19 5.35
CA HIS A 108 -15.38 4.54 4.24
C HIS A 108 -15.74 5.17 2.88
N ILE A 109 -14.72 5.44 2.07
CA ILE A 109 -14.87 5.93 0.69
C ILE A 109 -14.70 4.76 -0.25
N ALA A 110 -15.79 4.35 -0.91
CA ALA A 110 -15.78 3.27 -1.89
C ALA A 110 -15.39 3.83 -3.27
N CYS A 111 -14.11 3.71 -3.67
CA CYS A 111 -13.67 3.98 -5.04
C CYS A 111 -14.03 2.81 -5.98
N ASP A 112 -14.09 1.59 -5.45
CA ASP A 112 -14.61 0.40 -6.13
C ASP A 112 -15.46 -0.40 -5.15
N SER A 113 -16.70 -0.71 -5.53
CA SER A 113 -17.66 -1.44 -4.71
C SER A 113 -17.29 -2.91 -4.45
N ARG A 114 -16.30 -3.45 -5.17
CA ARG A 114 -15.81 -4.83 -5.00
C ARG A 114 -14.89 -4.99 -3.81
N THR A 115 -14.33 -3.91 -3.27
CA THR A 115 -13.47 -3.96 -2.09
C THR A 115 -14.27 -4.36 -0.86
N ASN A 116 -13.80 -5.40 -0.16
CA ASN A 116 -14.41 -5.89 1.08
C ASN A 116 -13.48 -5.76 2.30
N SER A 117 -12.16 -5.84 2.11
CA SER A 117 -11.18 -5.56 3.17
C SER A 117 -10.02 -4.73 2.63
N GLU A 118 -9.30 -4.06 3.53
CA GLU A 118 -8.30 -3.08 3.18
C GLU A 118 -7.19 -3.01 4.23
N ILE A 119 -5.96 -2.75 3.80
CA ILE A 119 -4.84 -2.36 4.65
C ILE A 119 -4.20 -1.12 4.07
N VAL A 120 -3.93 -0.12 4.92
CA VAL A 120 -3.26 1.12 4.53
C VAL A 120 -2.06 1.36 5.43
N VAL A 121 -0.90 1.60 4.82
CA VAL A 121 0.39 1.73 5.51
C VAL A 121 1.01 3.10 5.22
N PRO A 122 1.45 3.86 6.22
CA PRO A 122 2.11 5.14 5.99
C PRO A 122 3.52 4.95 5.43
N VAL A 123 3.91 5.84 4.53
CA VAL A 123 5.25 5.91 3.93
C VAL A 123 5.91 7.21 4.33
N PHE A 124 7.02 7.11 5.07
CA PHE A 124 7.76 8.26 5.57
C PHE A 124 9.01 8.52 4.73
N ASP A 125 9.37 9.78 4.59
CA ASP A 125 10.64 10.19 3.99
C ASP A 125 11.81 10.02 4.98
N ALA A 126 13.04 10.34 4.53
CA ALA A 126 14.25 10.21 5.33
C ALA A 126 14.24 11.12 6.58
N GLU A 127 13.45 12.18 6.59
CA GLU A 127 13.27 13.10 7.73
C GLU A 127 12.12 12.71 8.65
N GLY A 128 11.47 11.57 8.39
CA GLY A 128 10.33 11.06 9.18
C GLY A 128 9.01 11.79 8.92
N ARG A 129 8.90 12.54 7.82
CA ARG A 129 7.64 13.19 7.43
C ARG A 129 6.80 12.22 6.59
N LEU A 130 5.49 12.27 6.75
CA LEU A 130 4.58 11.51 5.89
C LEU A 130 4.68 12.02 4.45
N ALA A 131 5.10 11.15 3.53
CA ALA A 131 5.21 11.48 2.11
C ALA A 131 4.10 10.84 1.28
N ALA A 132 3.62 9.67 1.69
CA ALA A 132 2.60 8.90 0.98
C ALA A 132 1.94 7.89 1.92
N ILE A 133 0.90 7.23 1.41
CA ILE A 133 0.39 5.99 1.99
C ILE A 133 0.38 4.89 0.93
N LEU A 134 0.58 3.65 1.36
CA LEU A 134 0.41 2.45 0.54
C LEU A 134 -0.95 1.85 0.87
N ASP A 135 -1.81 1.77 -0.11
CA ASP A 135 -3.16 1.23 -0.01
C ASP A 135 -3.26 -0.11 -0.73
N VAL A 136 -3.81 -1.11 -0.06
CA VAL A 136 -4.08 -2.42 -0.63
C VAL A 136 -5.51 -2.84 -0.30
N ASP A 137 -6.27 -3.12 -1.34
CA ASP A 137 -7.65 -3.60 -1.25
C ASP A 137 -7.77 -5.05 -1.66
N SER A 138 -8.71 -5.77 -1.05
CA SER A 138 -9.10 -7.12 -1.43
C SER A 138 -10.60 -7.25 -1.63
N GLU A 139 -11.00 -8.08 -2.59
CA GLU A 139 -12.39 -8.50 -2.76
C GLU A 139 -12.83 -9.50 -1.68
N SER A 140 -11.88 -10.14 -1.01
CA SER A 140 -12.15 -11.05 0.10
C SER A 140 -12.31 -10.26 1.41
N PRO A 141 -13.26 -10.61 2.28
CA PRO A 141 -13.29 -10.07 3.64
C PRO A 141 -12.12 -10.61 4.45
N ASP A 142 -11.68 -9.85 5.44
CA ASP A 142 -10.63 -10.23 6.39
C ASP A 142 -9.35 -10.79 5.72
N ALA A 143 -8.94 -10.14 4.62
CA ALA A 143 -7.82 -10.62 3.81
C ALA A 143 -6.43 -10.29 4.38
N PHE A 144 -6.34 -9.38 5.33
CA PHE A 144 -5.08 -8.86 5.84
C PHE A 144 -4.94 -9.09 7.34
N ASP A 145 -3.73 -9.48 7.75
CA ASP A 145 -3.37 -9.75 9.13
C ASP A 145 -2.06 -9.07 9.53
N GLU A 146 -1.54 -9.43 10.71
CA GLU A 146 -0.31 -8.87 11.26
C GLU A 146 0.93 -9.16 10.40
N GLU A 147 1.00 -10.31 9.71
CA GLU A 147 2.09 -10.61 8.80
C GLU A 147 2.08 -9.68 7.59
N ASP A 148 0.89 -9.31 7.08
CA ASP A 148 0.76 -8.32 6.02
C ASP A 148 1.22 -6.94 6.50
N ARG A 149 0.84 -6.54 7.70
CA ARG A 149 1.29 -5.28 8.31
C ARG A 149 2.81 -5.22 8.39
N ILE A 150 3.44 -6.23 8.98
CA ILE A 150 4.89 -6.29 9.13
C ILE A 150 5.59 -6.25 7.76
N GLY A 151 5.11 -7.04 6.81
CA GLY A 151 5.70 -7.13 5.47
C GLY A 151 5.57 -5.83 4.69
N LEU A 152 4.38 -5.22 4.67
CA LEU A 152 4.14 -3.97 3.94
C LEU A 152 4.84 -2.79 4.60
N GLU A 153 4.90 -2.71 5.93
CA GLU A 153 5.66 -1.67 6.62
C GLU A 153 7.17 -1.77 6.33
N ALA A 154 7.73 -2.99 6.25
CA ALA A 154 9.13 -3.18 5.89
C ALA A 154 9.42 -2.69 4.46
N ILE A 155 8.53 -2.97 3.50
CA ILE A 155 8.64 -2.46 2.13
C ILE A 155 8.51 -0.94 2.10
N ALA A 156 7.52 -0.38 2.81
CA ALA A 156 7.33 1.07 2.87
C ALA A 156 8.59 1.80 3.36
N ARG A 157 9.30 1.26 4.36
CA ARG A 157 10.51 1.87 4.92
C ARG A 157 11.65 2.02 3.92
N ILE A 158 11.78 1.13 2.94
CA ILE A 158 12.90 1.18 1.99
C ILE A 158 12.64 2.06 0.78
N LEU A 159 11.41 2.54 0.58
CA LEU A 159 11.06 3.24 -0.65
C LEU A 159 11.62 4.66 -0.72
N LEU A 160 11.73 5.38 0.40
CA LEU A 160 12.16 6.77 0.43
C LEU A 160 13.39 7.03 1.32
N THR A 161 13.95 6.01 1.95
CA THR A 161 15.06 6.16 2.92
C THR A 161 16.41 5.67 2.38
N ALA A 162 16.44 5.28 1.13
CA ALA A 162 17.67 4.77 0.53
C ALA A 162 18.54 5.87 -0.05
#